data_e63a0d944bc40439cd55b7de26e4dbd4
#
_entry.id   e63a0d944bc40439cd55b7de26e4dbd4
#
_cell.length_a   1.000
_cell.length_b   1.000
_cell.length_c   1.000
_cell.angle_alpha   90.00
_cell.angle_beta   90.00
_cell.angle_gamma   90.00
#
_symmetry.space_group_name_H-M   'P 1'
#
loop_
_entity.id
_entity.type
_entity.pdbx_description
1 polymer ?
#
loop_
_entity_poly.entity_id
_entity_poly.type
_entity_poly.pdbx_seq_one_letter_code
_entity_poly.pdbx_strand_id
1 'polypeptide(L)'
;MSLARIGCLLLGLTLGSTLSANTRIEVLGAIPSPGEREIVEGLRLGDLLGQLRIDPLGYWLGASWQRESLKQEQQRLKAGILFDLIQLRRLALLQNEPGMANAALQLNEQVSRLPVTGRRFNRLDPLAVELNAAHSPKLQGGDRLIFPARPDSIRVIGAVSSDCTLPFATLQQAYRYAQQCPALAEADPDYLYLIQPDGQVSRLGIALWNREEADSPAPGAVLLVPLDAARVDAITPDLNRELAQFIATQPLPMESP
;
A
#
# COMPACT_ATOMS: atom_id res chain seq x y z
N MET A 1 57.77 51.69 31.24
CA MET A 1 57.32 51.37 29.89
C MET A 1 56.40 50.15 30.03
N SER A 2 55.08 50.37 29.93
CA SER A 2 54.05 49.40 30.23
C SER A 2 53.29 49.15 28.91
N LEU A 3 53.37 47.91 28.40
CA LEU A 3 52.66 47.46 27.18
C LEU A 3 51.32 46.85 27.60
N ALA A 4 50.23 47.54 27.30
CA ALA A 4 48.88 47.03 27.44
C ALA A 4 48.57 46.06 26.28
N ARG A 5 48.19 44.80 26.62
CA ARG A 5 47.68 43.80 25.66
C ARG A 5 46.16 43.96 25.59
N ILE A 6 45.67 44.40 24.42
CA ILE A 6 44.25 44.43 24.06
C ILE A 6 43.89 43.03 23.55
N GLY A 7 43.05 42.30 24.32
CA GLY A 7 42.46 41.04 23.90
C GLY A 7 41.18 41.30 23.11
N CYS A 8 41.17 40.97 21.82
CA CYS A 8 39.94 40.96 20.99
C CYS A 8 39.12 39.69 21.29
N LEU A 9 37.98 39.86 21.93
CA LEU A 9 36.97 38.80 22.12
C LEU A 9 36.16 38.69 20.83
N LEU A 10 36.42 37.67 20.02
CA LEU A 10 35.56 37.31 18.85
C LEU A 10 34.32 36.58 19.36
N LEU A 11 33.21 37.29 19.42
CA LEU A 11 31.88 36.71 19.67
C LEU A 11 31.41 35.99 18.40
N GLY A 12 31.55 34.66 18.37
CA GLY A 12 31.03 33.84 17.28
C GLY A 12 29.50 33.77 17.35
N LEU A 13 28.81 34.50 16.45
CA LEU A 13 27.37 34.28 16.20
C LEU A 13 27.21 32.94 15.47
N THR A 14 26.79 31.88 16.16
CA THR A 14 26.25 30.68 15.54
C THR A 14 24.85 31.01 15.04
N LEU A 15 24.72 31.24 13.73
CA LEU A 15 23.42 31.21 13.06
C LEU A 15 22.88 29.76 13.14
N GLY A 16 22.02 29.53 14.15
CA GLY A 16 21.21 28.31 14.18
C GLY A 16 20.26 28.30 12.97
N SER A 17 20.55 27.47 11.98
CA SER A 17 19.61 27.18 10.92
C SER A 17 18.39 26.49 11.55
N THR A 18 17.32 27.24 11.79
CA THR A 18 16.01 26.66 12.12
C THR A 18 15.57 25.84 10.93
N LEU A 19 15.69 24.51 11.00
CA LEU A 19 14.99 23.62 10.10
C LEU A 19 13.50 23.97 10.26
N SER A 20 12.96 24.70 9.28
CA SER A 20 11.52 24.95 9.19
C SER A 20 10.86 23.60 9.02
N ALA A 21 10.22 23.09 10.08
CA ALA A 21 9.43 21.87 9.97
C ALA A 21 8.38 22.09 8.86
N ASN A 22 8.29 21.17 7.93
CA ASN A 22 7.24 21.24 6.90
C ASN A 22 5.88 21.21 7.61
N THR A 23 5.15 22.31 7.56
CA THR A 23 3.85 22.49 8.20
C THR A 23 2.68 22.30 7.25
N ARG A 24 2.94 21.76 6.06
CA ARG A 24 1.92 21.54 5.02
C ARG A 24 1.66 20.07 4.78
N ILE A 25 0.41 19.76 4.51
CA ILE A 25 -0.07 18.46 4.04
C ILE A 25 -0.78 18.64 2.73
N GLU A 26 -0.92 17.57 1.97
CA GLU A 26 -1.66 17.56 0.71
C GLU A 26 -2.94 16.72 0.88
N VAL A 27 -4.08 17.25 0.45
CA VAL A 27 -5.36 16.53 0.46
C VAL A 27 -5.93 16.52 -0.95
N LEU A 28 -6.18 15.32 -1.49
CA LEU A 28 -6.48 15.10 -2.91
C LEU A 28 -7.74 14.25 -3.08
N GLY A 29 -8.28 14.28 -4.31
CA GLY A 29 -9.37 13.40 -4.75
C GLY A 29 -10.76 14.01 -4.60
N ALA A 30 -11.77 13.21 -4.25
CA ALA A 30 -13.17 13.57 -4.18
C ALA A 30 -13.48 14.47 -2.96
N ILE A 31 -12.95 15.69 -2.99
CA ILE A 31 -13.18 16.76 -2.02
C ILE A 31 -13.39 18.08 -2.74
N PRO A 32 -14.21 19.02 -2.20
CA PRO A 32 -14.54 20.27 -2.87
C PRO A 32 -13.33 21.19 -3.13
N SER A 33 -12.27 21.08 -2.34
CA SER A 33 -11.08 21.92 -2.45
C SER A 33 -9.83 21.10 -2.24
N PRO A 34 -9.37 20.33 -3.26
CA PRO A 34 -8.12 19.61 -3.20
C PRO A 34 -6.93 20.58 -3.20
N GLY A 35 -5.81 20.14 -2.63
CA GLY A 35 -4.55 20.88 -2.63
C GLY A 35 -3.84 20.90 -1.28
N GLU A 36 -2.83 21.76 -1.19
CA GLU A 36 -2.04 21.94 0.02
C GLU A 36 -2.82 22.65 1.12
N ARG A 37 -2.59 22.22 2.36
CA ARG A 37 -3.15 22.84 3.58
C ARG A 37 -2.06 23.03 4.61
N GLU A 38 -2.05 24.19 5.24
CA GLU A 38 -1.19 24.42 6.41
C GLU A 38 -1.82 23.74 7.63
N ILE A 39 -0.97 23.09 8.42
CA ILE A 39 -1.37 22.46 9.68
C ILE A 39 -0.63 23.08 10.84
N VAL A 40 -1.29 23.17 11.98
CA VAL A 40 -0.67 23.50 13.25
C VAL A 40 -0.03 22.26 13.87
N GLU A 41 1.04 22.46 14.60
CA GLU A 41 1.70 21.35 15.29
C GLU A 41 0.73 20.64 16.24
N GLY A 42 0.69 19.31 16.15
CA GLY A 42 -0.18 18.49 16.97
C GLY A 42 -1.58 18.24 16.40
N LEU A 43 -1.94 18.82 15.25
CA LEU A 43 -3.22 18.57 14.58
C LEU A 43 -3.41 17.05 14.37
N ARG A 44 -4.58 16.55 14.71
CA ARG A 44 -4.93 15.14 14.57
C ARG A 44 -5.76 14.89 13.31
N LEU A 45 -5.73 13.64 12.85
CA LEU A 45 -6.52 13.22 11.68
C LEU A 45 -8.00 13.54 11.85
N GLY A 46 -8.60 13.28 13.02
CA GLY A 46 -10.01 13.56 13.28
C GLY A 46 -10.37 15.04 13.15
N ASP A 47 -9.49 15.93 13.65
CA ASP A 47 -9.69 17.38 13.54
C ASP A 47 -9.72 17.82 12.07
N LEU A 48 -8.84 17.25 11.24
CA LEU A 48 -8.82 17.52 9.81
C LEU A 48 -10.07 16.96 9.12
N LEU A 49 -10.42 15.69 9.38
CA LEU A 49 -11.58 15.05 8.75
C LEU A 49 -12.90 15.78 9.09
N GLY A 50 -13.04 16.29 10.32
CA GLY A 50 -14.18 17.11 10.73
C GLY A 50 -14.29 18.44 9.98
N GLN A 51 -13.19 18.95 9.44
CA GLN A 51 -13.16 20.19 8.63
C GLN A 51 -13.35 19.92 7.14
N LEU A 52 -13.08 18.69 6.69
CA LEU A 52 -13.21 18.31 5.29
C LEU A 52 -14.67 18.00 4.98
N ARG A 53 -15.22 18.73 4.00
CA ARG A 53 -16.45 18.32 3.36
C ARG A 53 -16.08 17.35 2.25
N ILE A 54 -16.32 16.06 2.48
CA ILE A 54 -16.01 15.05 1.47
C ILE A 54 -17.23 14.90 0.58
N ASP A 55 -16.99 14.81 -0.73
CA ASP A 55 -18.02 14.58 -1.71
C ASP A 55 -18.79 13.29 -1.33
N PRO A 56 -20.11 13.22 -1.43
CA PRO A 56 -20.89 12.00 -1.26
C PRO A 56 -20.43 10.84 -2.15
N LEU A 57 -19.75 11.13 -3.27
CA LEU A 57 -19.14 10.15 -4.15
C LEU A 57 -17.74 9.69 -3.67
N GLY A 58 -17.18 10.34 -2.67
CA GLY A 58 -15.89 9.97 -2.07
C GLY A 58 -15.95 8.58 -1.42
N TYR A 59 -14.95 7.78 -1.70
CA TYR A 59 -14.86 6.39 -1.23
C TYR A 59 -13.96 6.26 -0.02
N TRP A 60 -14.53 6.29 1.18
CA TRP A 60 -13.79 6.24 2.44
C TRP A 60 -12.93 4.98 2.61
N LEU A 61 -13.46 3.82 2.23
CA LEU A 61 -12.74 2.58 2.35
C LEU A 61 -11.48 2.56 1.45
N GLY A 62 -11.53 3.26 0.33
CA GLY A 62 -10.40 3.41 -0.58
C GLY A 62 -9.47 4.56 -0.24
N ALA A 63 -9.81 5.38 0.76
CA ALA A 63 -8.97 6.50 1.14
C ALA A 63 -7.60 6.03 1.62
N SER A 64 -6.57 6.80 1.29
CA SER A 64 -5.20 6.46 1.65
C SER A 64 -4.47 7.63 2.30
N TRP A 65 -3.61 7.29 3.26
CA TRP A 65 -2.70 8.22 3.91
C TRP A 65 -1.27 7.81 3.59
N GLN A 66 -0.51 8.72 2.99
CA GLN A 66 0.90 8.51 2.64
C GLN A 66 1.79 9.38 3.52
N ARG A 67 2.90 8.81 3.96
CA ARG A 67 3.89 9.47 4.82
C ARG A 67 5.31 9.15 4.37
N GLU A 68 6.12 10.19 4.20
CA GLU A 68 7.49 10.03 3.67
C GLU A 68 8.35 9.10 4.53
N SER A 69 8.22 9.17 5.86
CA SER A 69 9.03 8.35 6.78
C SER A 69 8.78 6.83 6.65
N LEU A 70 7.67 6.41 6.04
CA LEU A 70 7.34 5.00 5.81
C LEU A 70 7.92 4.46 4.49
N LYS A 71 8.39 5.32 3.61
CA LYS A 71 8.93 4.88 2.32
C LYS A 71 10.17 3.99 2.46
N GLN A 72 11.04 4.27 3.41
CA GLN A 72 12.25 3.47 3.59
C GLN A 72 11.95 2.02 3.96
N GLU A 73 10.97 1.79 4.84
CA GLU A 73 10.53 0.45 5.23
C GLU A 73 9.91 -0.28 4.03
N GLN A 74 9.01 0.37 3.31
CA GLN A 74 8.37 -0.21 2.12
C GLN A 74 9.37 -0.43 0.97
N GLN A 75 10.41 0.38 0.87
CA GLN A 75 11.48 0.17 -0.10
C GLN A 75 12.30 -1.09 0.24
N ARG A 76 12.56 -1.35 1.52
CA ARG A 76 13.21 -2.60 1.95
C ARG A 76 12.33 -3.82 1.65
N LEU A 77 11.03 -3.74 1.94
CA LEU A 77 10.07 -4.79 1.60
C LEU A 77 10.07 -5.08 0.09
N LYS A 78 9.95 -4.04 -0.73
CA LYS A 78 10.02 -4.18 -2.20
C LYS A 78 11.33 -4.83 -2.65
N ALA A 79 12.45 -4.39 -2.10
CA ALA A 79 13.76 -4.95 -2.46
C ALA A 79 13.89 -6.43 -2.07
N GLY A 80 13.36 -6.83 -0.91
CA GLY A 80 13.29 -8.22 -0.47
C GLY A 80 12.50 -9.08 -1.45
N ILE A 81 11.29 -8.67 -1.79
CA ILE A 81 10.43 -9.37 -2.76
C ILE A 81 11.13 -9.53 -4.12
N LEU A 82 11.74 -8.47 -4.65
CA LEU A 82 12.46 -8.53 -5.93
C LEU A 82 13.66 -9.48 -5.86
N PHE A 83 14.37 -9.49 -4.74
CA PHE A 83 15.48 -10.43 -4.52
C PHE A 83 14.98 -11.87 -4.49
N ASP A 84 13.94 -12.17 -3.74
CA ASP A 84 13.35 -13.50 -3.62
C ASP A 84 12.84 -14.03 -4.96
N LEU A 85 12.17 -13.19 -5.75
CA LEU A 85 11.72 -13.55 -7.10
C LEU A 85 12.88 -13.86 -8.05
N ILE A 86 14.00 -13.14 -7.93
CA ILE A 86 15.22 -13.43 -8.69
C ILE A 86 15.82 -14.79 -8.26
N GLN A 87 15.88 -15.07 -6.95
CA GLN A 87 16.38 -16.35 -6.44
C GLN A 87 15.48 -17.51 -6.86
N LEU A 88 14.18 -17.36 -6.73
CA LEU A 88 13.18 -18.35 -7.17
C LEU A 88 13.35 -18.67 -8.66
N ARG A 89 13.43 -17.64 -9.50
CA ARG A 89 13.66 -17.79 -10.94
C ARG A 89 14.95 -18.56 -11.24
N ARG A 90 16.04 -18.19 -10.57
CA ARG A 90 17.35 -18.85 -10.77
C ARG A 90 17.29 -20.33 -10.42
N LEU A 91 16.69 -20.69 -9.30
CA LEU A 91 16.54 -22.06 -8.85
C LEU A 91 15.61 -22.87 -9.78
N ALA A 92 14.50 -22.30 -10.20
CA ALA A 92 13.59 -22.90 -11.14
C ALA A 92 14.29 -23.26 -12.48
N LEU A 93 15.15 -22.37 -13.00
CA LEU A 93 15.95 -22.65 -14.19
C LEU A 93 16.94 -23.81 -13.98
N LEU A 94 17.59 -23.88 -12.80
CA LEU A 94 18.51 -24.97 -12.47
C LEU A 94 17.80 -26.33 -12.32
N GLN A 95 16.55 -26.29 -11.89
CA GLN A 95 15.67 -27.48 -11.72
C GLN A 95 14.91 -27.86 -12.98
N ASN A 96 15.14 -27.15 -14.10
CA ASN A 96 14.42 -27.32 -15.37
C ASN A 96 12.90 -27.12 -15.25
N GLU A 97 12.50 -26.11 -14.47
CA GLU A 97 11.11 -25.68 -14.28
C GLU A 97 10.83 -24.33 -14.96
N PRO A 98 10.73 -24.29 -16.30
CA PRO A 98 10.60 -23.03 -17.05
C PRO A 98 9.31 -22.26 -16.73
N GLY A 99 8.23 -22.95 -16.38
CA GLY A 99 6.98 -22.32 -15.99
C GLY A 99 7.16 -21.45 -14.73
N MET A 100 7.72 -22.01 -13.66
CA MET A 100 8.01 -21.28 -12.42
C MET A 100 8.99 -20.13 -12.66
N ALA A 101 10.02 -20.34 -13.49
CA ALA A 101 10.98 -19.30 -13.83
C ALA A 101 10.33 -18.11 -14.56
N ASN A 102 9.36 -18.39 -15.46
CA ASN A 102 8.60 -17.35 -16.16
C ASN A 102 7.60 -16.65 -15.25
N ALA A 103 6.91 -17.38 -14.37
CA ALA A 103 6.00 -16.79 -13.39
C ALA A 103 6.74 -15.86 -12.42
N ALA A 104 7.90 -16.27 -11.91
CA ALA A 104 8.75 -15.43 -11.07
C ALA A 104 9.25 -14.18 -11.81
N LEU A 105 9.60 -14.29 -13.10
CA LEU A 105 9.99 -13.14 -13.91
C LEU A 105 8.82 -12.16 -14.10
N GLN A 106 7.64 -12.66 -14.45
CA GLN A 106 6.44 -11.84 -14.62
C GLN A 106 6.10 -11.05 -13.34
N LEU A 107 6.12 -11.71 -12.17
CA LEU A 107 5.89 -11.05 -10.89
C LEU A 107 6.97 -10.02 -10.57
N ASN A 108 8.25 -10.33 -10.87
CA ASN A 108 9.35 -9.38 -10.68
C ASN A 108 9.14 -8.10 -11.51
N GLU A 109 8.75 -8.24 -12.77
CA GLU A 109 8.44 -7.08 -13.63
C GLU A 109 7.23 -6.28 -13.13
N GLN A 110 6.18 -6.95 -12.67
CA GLN A 110 5.01 -6.28 -12.09
C GLN A 110 5.40 -5.47 -10.85
N VAL A 111 6.07 -6.10 -9.88
CA VAL A 111 6.50 -5.44 -8.63
C VAL A 111 7.49 -4.30 -8.90
N SER A 112 8.41 -4.46 -9.85
CA SER A 112 9.40 -3.43 -10.16
C SER A 112 8.78 -2.12 -10.62
N ARG A 113 7.65 -2.17 -11.34
CA ARG A 113 6.90 -1.01 -11.85
C ARG A 113 6.08 -0.30 -10.77
N LEU A 114 5.73 -0.97 -9.68
CA LEU A 114 4.91 -0.38 -8.61
C LEU A 114 5.73 0.64 -7.80
N PRO A 115 5.18 1.82 -7.49
CA PRO A 115 5.87 2.83 -6.68
C PRO A 115 5.94 2.43 -5.20
N VAL A 116 6.91 2.99 -4.50
CA VAL A 116 6.93 3.01 -3.02
C VAL A 116 6.18 4.24 -2.56
N THR A 117 5.01 4.05 -1.98
CA THR A 117 4.04 5.13 -1.72
C THR A 117 4.19 5.75 -0.33
N GLY A 118 4.72 5.01 0.63
CA GLY A 118 4.71 5.40 2.04
C GLY A 118 3.31 5.29 2.66
N ARG A 119 2.42 4.44 2.12
CA ARG A 119 1.06 4.28 2.64
C ARG A 119 1.08 3.85 4.10
N ARG A 120 0.38 4.63 4.93
CA ARG A 120 0.08 4.31 6.32
C ARG A 120 -1.31 3.68 6.39
N PHE A 121 -1.38 2.48 6.94
CA PHE A 121 -2.66 1.83 7.19
C PHE A 121 -3.35 2.50 8.38
N ASN A 122 -4.48 3.10 8.13
CA ASN A 122 -5.33 3.73 9.14
C ASN A 122 -6.75 3.86 8.58
N ARG A 123 -7.75 3.77 9.46
CA ARG A 123 -9.12 4.09 9.06
C ARG A 123 -9.24 5.59 8.84
N LEU A 124 -9.76 5.97 7.67
CA LEU A 124 -9.98 7.36 7.27
C LEU A 124 -11.48 7.72 7.21
N ASP A 125 -12.33 6.80 7.65
CA ASP A 125 -13.76 7.05 7.85
C ASP A 125 -13.95 8.02 9.03
N PRO A 126 -14.56 9.20 8.84
CA PRO A 126 -14.74 10.20 9.89
C PRO A 126 -15.43 9.67 11.12
N LEU A 127 -16.50 8.88 10.93
CA LEU A 127 -17.25 8.33 12.05
C LEU A 127 -16.40 7.34 12.86
N ALA A 128 -15.66 6.47 12.20
CA ALA A 128 -14.76 5.54 12.88
C ALA A 128 -13.63 6.26 13.64
N VAL A 129 -13.13 7.37 13.09
CA VAL A 129 -12.09 8.20 13.71
C VAL A 129 -12.66 9.00 14.90
N GLU A 130 -13.89 9.50 14.80
CA GLU A 130 -14.56 10.21 15.88
C GLU A 130 -14.86 9.28 17.08
N LEU A 131 -15.33 8.07 16.80
CA LEU A 131 -15.69 7.08 17.83
C LEU A 131 -14.47 6.49 18.56
N ASN A 132 -13.28 6.54 17.97
CA ASN A 132 -12.09 5.95 18.56
C ASN A 132 -10.84 6.83 18.36
N ALA A 133 -10.39 7.45 19.44
CA ALA A 133 -9.21 8.32 19.44
C ALA A 133 -7.92 7.62 18.96
N ALA A 134 -7.82 6.29 19.04
CA ALA A 134 -6.68 5.55 18.49
C ALA A 134 -6.61 5.65 16.96
N HIS A 135 -7.72 5.87 16.28
CA HIS A 135 -7.78 6.09 14.84
C HIS A 135 -7.47 7.55 14.43
N SER A 136 -7.24 8.45 15.41
CA SER A 136 -6.93 9.85 15.18
C SER A 136 -5.48 10.20 15.58
N PRO A 137 -4.45 9.61 14.94
CA PRO A 137 -3.06 9.97 15.21
C PRO A 137 -2.73 11.38 14.69
N LYS A 138 -1.62 11.93 15.16
CA LYS A 138 -1.13 13.24 14.72
C LYS A 138 -0.70 13.21 13.25
N LEU A 139 -1.05 14.26 12.53
CA LEU A 139 -0.55 14.55 11.19
C LEU A 139 0.88 15.09 11.28
N GLN A 140 1.63 14.89 10.20
CA GLN A 140 3.00 15.42 10.06
C GLN A 140 3.08 16.21 8.74
N GLY A 141 3.94 17.19 8.71
CA GLY A 141 4.22 17.89 7.47
C GLY A 141 4.73 16.95 6.38
N GLY A 142 4.21 17.11 5.16
CA GLY A 142 4.45 16.20 4.04
C GLY A 142 3.49 15.02 3.96
N ASP A 143 2.57 14.83 4.93
CA ASP A 143 1.52 13.82 4.79
C ASP A 143 0.63 14.13 3.58
N ARG A 144 0.21 13.07 2.87
CA ARG A 144 -0.74 13.15 1.76
C ARG A 144 -1.95 12.28 2.09
N LEU A 145 -3.15 12.87 2.02
CA LEU A 145 -4.41 12.17 2.16
C LEU A 145 -5.12 12.16 0.80
N ILE A 146 -5.55 11.00 0.35
CA ILE A 146 -6.16 10.81 -0.96
C ILE A 146 -7.53 10.16 -0.76
N PHE A 147 -8.57 10.80 -1.27
CA PHE A 147 -9.95 10.32 -1.22
C PHE A 147 -10.41 9.99 -2.65
N PRO A 148 -10.27 8.73 -3.11
CA PRO A 148 -10.65 8.35 -4.47
C PRO A 148 -12.17 8.33 -4.65
N ALA A 149 -12.62 8.35 -5.89
CA ALA A 149 -13.96 7.94 -6.23
C ALA A 149 -14.14 6.43 -5.99
N ARG A 150 -15.39 5.99 -5.80
CA ARG A 150 -15.66 4.56 -5.62
C ARG A 150 -15.54 3.83 -6.95
N PRO A 151 -14.63 2.85 -7.07
CA PRO A 151 -14.54 2.05 -8.30
C PRO A 151 -15.72 1.08 -8.41
N ASP A 152 -15.95 0.59 -9.62
CA ASP A 152 -16.96 -0.39 -9.97
C ASP A 152 -16.36 -1.77 -10.31
N SER A 153 -15.11 -1.99 -10.00
CA SER A 153 -14.37 -3.17 -10.44
C SER A 153 -13.51 -3.78 -9.33
N ILE A 154 -13.12 -5.04 -9.55
CA ILE A 154 -12.17 -5.84 -8.78
C ILE A 154 -11.02 -6.20 -9.70
N ARG A 155 -9.79 -6.19 -9.19
CA ARG A 155 -8.61 -6.64 -9.92
C ARG A 155 -8.16 -8.02 -9.44
N VAL A 156 -7.80 -8.88 -10.39
CA VAL A 156 -7.16 -10.18 -10.12
C VAL A 156 -5.77 -10.13 -10.74
N ILE A 157 -4.74 -10.33 -9.94
CA ILE A 157 -3.33 -10.20 -10.34
C ILE A 157 -2.50 -11.35 -9.77
N GLY A 158 -1.23 -11.44 -10.13
CA GLY A 158 -0.30 -12.42 -9.57
C GLY A 158 0.02 -13.56 -10.54
N ALA A 159 -0.09 -14.80 -10.07
CA ALA A 159 0.15 -16.00 -10.88
C ALA A 159 -1.02 -16.28 -11.84
N VAL A 160 -1.33 -15.32 -12.69
CA VAL A 160 -2.36 -15.37 -13.73
C VAL A 160 -1.73 -15.12 -15.10
N SER A 161 -2.37 -15.60 -16.17
CA SER A 161 -1.85 -15.41 -17.53
C SER A 161 -1.75 -13.92 -17.91
N SER A 162 -2.70 -13.13 -17.43
CA SER A 162 -2.71 -11.65 -17.52
C SER A 162 -3.58 -11.09 -16.40
N ASP A 163 -3.25 -9.91 -15.92
CA ASP A 163 -4.08 -9.21 -14.94
C ASP A 163 -5.50 -8.99 -15.47
N CYS A 164 -6.50 -9.27 -14.65
CA CYS A 164 -7.90 -9.10 -14.99
C CYS A 164 -8.52 -7.96 -14.19
N THR A 165 -9.34 -7.15 -14.86
CA THR A 165 -10.24 -6.19 -14.21
C THR A 165 -11.67 -6.66 -14.47
N LEU A 166 -12.39 -7.00 -13.40
CA LEU A 166 -13.71 -7.62 -13.46
C LEU A 166 -14.74 -6.68 -12.82
N PRO A 167 -15.97 -6.58 -13.36
CA PRO A 167 -17.03 -5.78 -12.77
C PRO A 167 -17.31 -6.22 -11.33
N PHE A 168 -17.48 -5.25 -10.41
CA PHE A 168 -17.90 -5.55 -9.06
C PHE A 168 -19.34 -6.08 -9.04
N ALA A 169 -19.56 -7.19 -8.34
CA ALA A 169 -20.88 -7.74 -8.07
C ALA A 169 -21.08 -7.91 -6.56
N THR A 170 -22.20 -7.39 -6.07
CA THR A 170 -22.53 -7.46 -4.63
C THR A 170 -22.59 -8.92 -4.16
N LEU A 171 -21.99 -9.18 -3.00
CA LEU A 171 -21.92 -10.50 -2.35
C LEU A 171 -21.21 -11.58 -3.16
N GLN A 172 -20.56 -11.26 -4.26
CA GLN A 172 -19.75 -12.23 -4.98
C GLN A 172 -18.47 -12.52 -4.20
N GLN A 173 -18.23 -13.80 -3.94
CA GLN A 173 -17.06 -14.26 -3.19
C GLN A 173 -15.76 -14.17 -4.00
N ALA A 174 -14.63 -13.99 -3.34
CA ALA A 174 -13.33 -13.80 -3.95
C ALA A 174 -12.94 -14.92 -4.94
N TYR A 175 -13.17 -16.19 -4.58
CA TYR A 175 -12.83 -17.31 -5.45
C TYR A 175 -13.57 -17.30 -6.80
N ARG A 176 -14.81 -16.74 -6.84
CA ARG A 176 -15.58 -16.64 -8.10
C ARG A 176 -14.99 -15.62 -9.06
N TYR A 177 -14.35 -14.56 -8.53
CA TYR A 177 -13.58 -13.62 -9.36
C TYR A 177 -12.29 -14.29 -9.87
N ALA A 178 -11.56 -14.98 -8.98
CA ALA A 178 -10.34 -15.67 -9.38
C ALA A 178 -10.57 -16.71 -10.48
N GLN A 179 -11.70 -17.43 -10.43
CA GLN A 179 -12.07 -18.41 -11.47
C GLN A 179 -12.35 -17.78 -12.85
N GLN A 180 -12.63 -16.48 -12.93
CA GLN A 180 -12.84 -15.79 -14.21
C GLN A 180 -11.52 -15.30 -14.83
N CYS A 181 -10.43 -15.41 -14.09
CA CYS A 181 -9.11 -15.00 -14.55
C CYS A 181 -8.21 -16.24 -14.69
N PRO A 182 -7.70 -16.55 -15.90
CA PRO A 182 -6.93 -17.77 -16.12
C PRO A 182 -5.66 -17.80 -15.28
N ALA A 183 -5.60 -18.70 -14.30
CA ALA A 183 -4.44 -18.92 -13.47
C ALA A 183 -3.32 -19.65 -14.24
N LEU A 184 -2.07 -19.39 -13.87
CA LEU A 184 -0.92 -20.18 -14.32
C LEU A 184 -0.92 -21.55 -13.65
N ALA A 185 -0.22 -22.52 -14.25
CA ALA A 185 -0.02 -23.85 -13.65
C ALA A 185 0.81 -23.78 -12.34
N GLU A 186 1.53 -22.70 -12.13
CA GLU A 186 2.35 -22.39 -10.95
C GLU A 186 1.60 -21.68 -9.85
N ALA A 187 0.30 -21.38 -10.06
CA ALA A 187 -0.55 -20.74 -9.06
C ALA A 187 -0.88 -21.70 -7.91
N ASP A 188 -1.02 -21.15 -6.71
CA ASP A 188 -1.48 -21.88 -5.54
C ASP A 188 -2.93 -22.36 -5.78
N PRO A 189 -3.21 -23.66 -5.72
CA PRO A 189 -4.55 -24.20 -5.97
C PRO A 189 -5.52 -24.00 -4.80
N ASP A 190 -5.00 -23.73 -3.62
CA ASP A 190 -5.74 -23.80 -2.35
C ASP A 190 -6.06 -22.44 -1.76
N TYR A 191 -5.24 -21.43 -2.03
CA TYR A 191 -5.32 -20.12 -1.38
C TYR A 191 -5.20 -18.96 -2.35
N LEU A 192 -5.79 -17.82 -1.97
CA LEU A 192 -5.51 -16.51 -2.54
C LEU A 192 -5.40 -15.46 -1.43
N TYR A 193 -4.89 -14.28 -1.76
CA TYR A 193 -4.94 -13.13 -0.85
C TYR A 193 -5.99 -12.13 -1.34
N LEU A 194 -6.90 -11.76 -0.43
CA LEU A 194 -7.79 -10.63 -0.61
C LEU A 194 -7.14 -9.40 0.02
N ILE A 195 -6.95 -8.37 -0.79
CA ILE A 195 -6.41 -7.07 -0.39
C ILE A 195 -7.55 -6.07 -0.53
N GLN A 196 -8.10 -5.65 0.59
CA GLN A 196 -9.19 -4.66 0.61
C GLN A 196 -8.66 -3.25 0.30
N PRO A 197 -9.52 -2.33 -0.16
CA PRO A 197 -9.10 -0.96 -0.50
C PRO A 197 -8.46 -0.18 0.65
N ASP A 198 -8.80 -0.49 1.91
CA ASP A 198 -8.18 0.10 3.10
C ASP A 198 -6.79 -0.48 3.42
N GLY A 199 -6.36 -1.50 2.66
CA GLY A 199 -5.08 -2.19 2.81
C GLY A 199 -5.13 -3.39 3.75
N GLN A 200 -6.29 -3.79 4.24
CA GLN A 200 -6.42 -5.05 4.99
C GLN A 200 -6.13 -6.22 4.06
N VAL A 201 -5.27 -7.14 4.50
CA VAL A 201 -4.87 -8.34 3.77
C VAL A 201 -5.40 -9.56 4.50
N SER A 202 -6.13 -10.41 3.79
CA SER A 202 -6.63 -11.70 4.28
C SER A 202 -6.19 -12.82 3.35
N ARG A 203 -5.68 -13.94 3.88
CA ARG A 203 -5.44 -15.16 3.13
C ARG A 203 -6.70 -16.01 3.17
N LEU A 204 -7.25 -16.35 2.03
CA LEU A 204 -8.52 -17.05 1.89
C LEU A 204 -8.33 -18.43 1.27
N GLY A 205 -8.94 -19.45 1.87
CA GLY A 205 -9.06 -20.78 1.27
C GLY A 205 -10.05 -20.76 0.09
N ILE A 206 -9.65 -21.31 -1.04
CA ILE A 206 -10.47 -21.36 -2.27
C ILE A 206 -10.78 -22.76 -2.77
N ALA A 207 -10.07 -23.77 -2.30
CA ALA A 207 -10.33 -25.17 -2.64
C ALA A 207 -11.60 -25.68 -1.92
N LEU A 208 -12.15 -26.78 -2.41
CA LEU A 208 -13.38 -27.35 -1.83
C LEU A 208 -13.23 -27.78 -0.37
N TRP A 209 -12.03 -28.17 0.03
CA TRP A 209 -11.75 -28.70 1.38
C TRP A 209 -11.44 -27.62 2.43
N ASN A 210 -11.00 -26.41 2.02
CA ASN A 210 -10.63 -25.33 2.93
C ASN A 210 -11.42 -24.03 2.71
N ARG A 211 -12.46 -24.07 1.86
CA ARG A 211 -13.23 -22.88 1.51
C ARG A 211 -14.02 -22.39 2.72
N GLU A 212 -13.75 -21.16 3.07
CA GLU A 212 -14.47 -20.45 4.11
C GLU A 212 -15.44 -19.43 3.48
N GLU A 213 -16.58 -19.22 4.13
CA GLU A 213 -17.42 -18.06 3.87
C GLU A 213 -16.72 -16.84 4.47
N ALA A 214 -15.80 -16.29 3.70
CA ALA A 214 -14.97 -15.18 4.13
C ALA A 214 -15.55 -13.84 3.65
N ASP A 215 -14.90 -12.77 4.08
CA ASP A 215 -15.23 -11.41 3.66
C ASP A 215 -15.32 -11.28 2.14
N SER A 216 -16.39 -10.69 1.66
CA SER A 216 -16.54 -10.37 0.25
C SER A 216 -15.60 -9.23 -0.14
N PRO A 217 -15.00 -9.26 -1.35
CA PRO A 217 -14.22 -8.14 -1.86
C PRO A 217 -15.08 -6.87 -1.93
N ALA A 218 -14.54 -5.77 -1.44
CA ALA A 218 -15.15 -4.45 -1.64
C ALA A 218 -14.79 -3.89 -3.03
N PRO A 219 -15.56 -2.94 -3.60
CA PRO A 219 -15.18 -2.26 -4.83
C PRO A 219 -13.75 -1.73 -4.78
N GLY A 220 -12.93 -2.05 -5.78
CA GLY A 220 -11.51 -1.69 -5.80
C GLY A 220 -10.58 -2.64 -5.06
N ALA A 221 -11.07 -3.73 -4.48
CA ALA A 221 -10.23 -4.76 -3.90
C ALA A 221 -9.34 -5.43 -4.96
N VAL A 222 -8.20 -5.93 -4.51
CA VAL A 222 -7.28 -6.71 -5.32
C VAL A 222 -7.25 -8.15 -4.81
N LEU A 223 -7.41 -9.10 -5.72
CA LEU A 223 -7.21 -10.51 -5.46
C LEU A 223 -5.84 -10.90 -6.01
N LEU A 224 -4.92 -11.24 -5.14
CA LEU A 224 -3.62 -11.76 -5.52
C LEU A 224 -3.69 -13.29 -5.54
N VAL A 225 -3.50 -13.87 -6.72
CA VAL A 225 -3.28 -15.31 -6.90
C VAL A 225 -1.79 -15.55 -6.63
N PRO A 226 -1.42 -16.23 -5.52
CA PRO A 226 -0.02 -16.45 -5.18
C PRO A 226 0.59 -17.57 -6.01
N LEU A 227 1.90 -17.70 -5.97
CA LEU A 227 2.60 -18.89 -6.42
C LEU A 227 2.34 -20.06 -5.46
N ASP A 228 2.35 -21.27 -5.96
CA ASP A 228 2.15 -22.50 -5.20
C ASP A 228 3.10 -22.56 -3.99
N ALA A 229 2.54 -22.43 -2.78
CA ALA A 229 3.27 -22.39 -1.54
C ALA A 229 4.13 -23.66 -1.34
N ALA A 230 3.65 -24.84 -1.75
CA ALA A 230 4.42 -26.08 -1.63
C ALA A 230 5.73 -26.06 -2.43
N ARG A 231 5.79 -25.25 -3.50
CA ARG A 231 6.98 -25.14 -4.38
C ARG A 231 7.86 -23.94 -3.98
N VAL A 232 7.31 -22.92 -3.37
CA VAL A 232 7.99 -21.64 -3.10
C VAL A 232 8.52 -21.55 -1.68
N ASP A 233 7.76 -22.05 -0.67
CA ASP A 233 8.07 -21.85 0.77
C ASP A 233 9.40 -22.48 1.21
N ALA A 234 9.88 -23.52 0.52
CA ALA A 234 11.19 -24.11 0.82
C ALA A 234 12.36 -23.17 0.49
N ILE A 235 12.14 -22.17 -0.36
CA ILE A 235 13.16 -21.25 -0.89
C ILE A 235 12.93 -19.85 -0.31
N THR A 236 11.69 -19.37 -0.37
CA THR A 236 11.27 -18.01 0.00
C THR A 236 9.94 -18.07 0.75
N PRO A 237 9.92 -18.50 2.03
CA PRO A 237 8.69 -18.85 2.77
C PRO A 237 7.74 -17.67 2.97
N ASP A 238 8.23 -16.45 2.90
CA ASP A 238 7.44 -15.25 3.13
C ASP A 238 7.00 -14.53 1.85
N LEU A 239 7.49 -14.95 0.68
CA LEU A 239 7.32 -14.24 -0.58
C LEU A 239 5.86 -13.88 -0.89
N ASN A 240 4.96 -14.85 -0.86
CA ASN A 240 3.55 -14.63 -1.19
C ASN A 240 2.88 -13.66 -0.22
N ARG A 241 3.20 -13.76 1.08
CA ARG A 241 2.69 -12.87 2.12
C ARG A 241 3.23 -11.45 1.97
N GLU A 242 4.53 -11.31 1.75
CA GLU A 242 5.20 -10.02 1.57
C GLU A 242 4.74 -9.33 0.29
N LEU A 243 4.53 -10.09 -0.80
CA LEU A 243 3.96 -9.58 -2.03
C LEU A 243 2.56 -9.00 -1.79
N ALA A 244 1.68 -9.71 -1.07
CA ALA A 244 0.35 -9.21 -0.70
C ALA A 244 0.44 -7.93 0.15
N GLN A 245 1.34 -7.89 1.13
CA GLN A 245 1.59 -6.72 1.98
C GLN A 245 2.10 -5.52 1.16
N PHE A 246 3.00 -5.73 0.21
CA PHE A 246 3.48 -4.65 -0.65
C PHE A 246 2.40 -4.14 -1.60
N ILE A 247 1.58 -5.02 -2.17
CA ILE A 247 0.44 -4.62 -3.00
C ILE A 247 -0.57 -3.81 -2.18
N ALA A 248 -0.79 -4.16 -0.91
CA ALA A 248 -1.65 -3.40 0.00
C ALA A 248 -1.17 -1.95 0.22
N THR A 249 0.12 -1.65 0.00
CA THR A 249 0.62 -0.27 0.05
C THR A 249 0.20 0.58 -1.14
N GLN A 250 -0.34 -0.02 -2.21
CA GLN A 250 -0.75 0.73 -3.39
C GLN A 250 -2.14 1.35 -3.16
N PRO A 251 -2.30 2.67 -3.28
CA PRO A 251 -3.61 3.31 -3.19
C PRO A 251 -4.44 2.99 -4.43
N LEU A 252 -5.75 3.15 -4.31
CA LEU A 252 -6.60 3.18 -5.48
C LEU A 252 -6.16 4.31 -6.44
N PRO A 253 -6.23 4.10 -7.76
CA PRO A 253 -5.94 5.16 -8.72
C PRO A 253 -6.91 6.32 -8.52
N MET A 254 -6.40 7.54 -8.62
CA MET A 254 -7.25 8.71 -8.78
C MET A 254 -7.68 8.74 -10.25
N GLU A 255 -8.97 8.71 -10.50
CA GLU A 255 -9.47 9.08 -11.82
C GLU A 255 -9.09 10.53 -12.07
N SER A 256 -8.41 10.78 -13.19
CA SER A 256 -8.21 12.15 -13.65
C SER A 256 -9.58 12.74 -13.97
N PRO A 257 -9.89 13.95 -13.53
CA PRO A 257 -11.14 14.63 -13.86
C PRO A 257 -11.31 14.84 -15.35
#